data_935267ef10220a5897adec95e5d51981
#
_entry.id   935267ef10220a5897adec95e5d51981
#
_cell.length_a   1.000
_cell.length_b   1.000
_cell.length_c   1.000
_cell.angle_alpha   90.00
_cell.angle_beta   90.00
_cell.angle_gamma   90.00
#
_symmetry.space_group_name_H-M   'P 1'
#
loop_
_entity.id
_entity.type
_entity.pdbx_description
1 polymer ?
#
loop_
_entity_poly.entity_id
_entity_poly.type
_entity_poly.pdbx_seq_one_letter_code
_entity_poly.pdbx_strand_id
1 'polypeptide(L)'
;MAEKIIYAISDSLGETAEAVARATASQYDKEQIEIVRIPYIDSESQIDEIVDDAKRGHHVICHTIVSESLRKYLHEKVAEYKIPAVDIMGPVLDAVGTVATTKPRMTAGMVHKLDQEYFKKVEAIEFAVKYDDGKNPSGFEKADVVIIGVSRTSKTPLSMFLAYKKIKAANLPLVPEVPLPEELFKIPAKKIVGLIIDPFKLNNIRSERLRAIGLEDEANYASIERIQAELEYAKAIMRRLHCQVLDVSNKSIEETASLVMQLIDKNRALEGK
;
A
#
# COMPACT_ATOMS: atom_id res chain seq x y z
N MET A 1 -22.98 -12.47 22.18
CA MET A 1 -22.50 -11.11 22.49
C MET A 1 -23.12 -10.20 21.45
N ALA A 2 -23.55 -8.99 21.78
CA ALA A 2 -24.08 -8.07 20.77
C ALA A 2 -22.97 -7.74 19.77
N GLU A 3 -23.31 -7.79 18.49
CA GLU A 3 -22.44 -7.47 17.38
C GLU A 3 -22.03 -5.97 17.49
N LYS A 4 -20.73 -5.68 17.43
CA LYS A 4 -20.20 -4.32 17.49
C LYS A 4 -19.81 -3.92 16.08
N ILE A 5 -20.39 -2.85 15.56
CA ILE A 5 -20.16 -2.37 14.20
C ILE A 5 -19.59 -0.96 14.23
N ILE A 6 -18.60 -0.70 13.39
CA ILE A 6 -18.17 0.65 13.01
C ILE A 6 -18.68 0.91 11.59
N TYR A 7 -19.63 1.81 11.44
CA TYR A 7 -20.05 2.31 10.13
C TYR A 7 -19.05 3.36 9.66
N ALA A 8 -18.31 3.04 8.60
CA ALA A 8 -17.37 3.95 7.95
C ALA A 8 -18.06 4.61 6.75
N ILE A 9 -18.65 5.79 6.94
CA ILE A 9 -19.51 6.44 5.95
C ILE A 9 -18.85 7.66 5.31
N SER A 10 -19.18 7.93 4.04
CA SER A 10 -18.59 9.02 3.26
C SER A 10 -19.51 9.46 2.11
N ASP A 11 -19.44 10.72 1.73
CA ASP A 11 -19.99 11.26 0.49
C ASP A 11 -19.08 11.01 -0.75
N SER A 12 -18.06 10.18 -0.60
CA SER A 12 -17.15 9.68 -1.65
C SER A 12 -16.91 8.19 -1.47
N LEU A 13 -15.75 7.65 -1.88
CA LEU A 13 -15.39 6.23 -1.81
C LEU A 13 -15.33 5.63 -0.38
N GLY A 14 -15.12 6.45 0.66
CA GLY A 14 -15.09 6.00 2.06
C GLY A 14 -13.79 5.31 2.50
N GLU A 15 -12.76 5.28 1.67
CA GLU A 15 -11.48 4.60 1.97
C GLU A 15 -10.80 5.16 3.23
N THR A 16 -10.83 6.49 3.43
CA THR A 16 -10.22 7.13 4.60
C THR A 16 -10.98 6.76 5.89
N ALA A 17 -12.32 6.78 5.86
CA ALA A 17 -13.13 6.40 7.01
C ALA A 17 -12.89 4.93 7.37
N GLU A 18 -12.86 4.04 6.37
CA GLU A 18 -12.57 2.62 6.57
C GLU A 18 -11.16 2.38 7.13
N ALA A 19 -10.13 3.08 6.62
CA ALA A 19 -8.76 2.94 7.09
C ALA A 19 -8.62 3.33 8.57
N VAL A 20 -9.25 4.43 9.00
CA VAL A 20 -9.28 4.86 10.41
C VAL A 20 -10.04 3.85 11.26
N ALA A 21 -11.20 3.37 10.80
CA ALA A 21 -11.99 2.36 11.52
C ALA A 21 -11.19 1.06 11.72
N ARG A 22 -10.49 0.56 10.70
CA ARG A 22 -9.61 -0.62 10.77
C ARG A 22 -8.46 -0.41 11.75
N ALA A 23 -7.77 0.73 11.66
CA ALA A 23 -6.68 1.06 12.57
C ALA A 23 -7.15 1.14 14.03
N THR A 24 -8.36 1.67 14.26
CA THR A 24 -8.96 1.73 15.60
C THR A 24 -9.35 0.33 16.09
N ALA A 25 -10.05 -0.47 15.28
CA ALA A 25 -10.49 -1.81 15.66
C ALA A 25 -9.28 -2.72 16.00
N SER A 26 -8.15 -2.58 15.34
CA SER A 26 -6.93 -3.35 15.60
C SER A 26 -6.31 -3.10 16.99
N GLN A 27 -6.75 -2.07 17.72
CA GLN A 27 -6.31 -1.81 19.10
C GLN A 27 -7.10 -2.64 20.14
N TYR A 28 -8.11 -3.41 19.72
CA TYR A 28 -9.00 -4.18 20.60
C TYR A 28 -8.84 -5.69 20.36
N ASP A 29 -7.76 -6.29 20.84
CA ASP A 29 -7.34 -7.68 20.57
C ASP A 29 -8.36 -8.78 20.91
N LYS A 30 -9.35 -8.51 21.76
CA LYS A 30 -10.31 -9.52 22.26
C LYS A 30 -11.74 -9.29 21.78
N GLU A 31 -11.98 -8.27 20.96
CA GLU A 31 -13.32 -7.91 20.52
C GLU A 31 -13.47 -8.11 19.02
N GLN A 32 -14.51 -8.82 18.60
CA GLN A 32 -14.91 -8.83 17.20
C GLN A 32 -15.66 -7.53 16.90
N ILE A 33 -15.00 -6.62 16.18
CA ILE A 33 -15.60 -5.38 15.69
C ILE A 33 -15.72 -5.50 14.18
N GLU A 34 -16.94 -5.52 13.67
CA GLU A 34 -17.20 -5.48 12.25
C GLU A 34 -17.06 -4.06 11.72
N ILE A 35 -16.55 -3.89 10.49
CA ILE A 35 -16.45 -2.60 9.82
C ILE A 35 -17.29 -2.65 8.56
N VAL A 36 -18.33 -1.81 8.54
CA VAL A 36 -19.22 -1.67 7.39
C VAL A 36 -18.94 -0.35 6.69
N ARG A 37 -18.38 -0.41 5.47
CA ARG A 37 -18.14 0.76 4.65
C ARG A 37 -19.38 1.11 3.83
N ILE A 38 -19.88 2.36 3.96
CA ILE A 38 -21.00 2.88 3.19
C ILE A 38 -20.53 4.15 2.43
N PRO A 39 -20.17 4.00 1.16
CA PRO A 39 -19.73 5.11 0.33
C PRO A 39 -20.91 5.82 -0.32
N TYR A 40 -20.62 6.96 -0.94
CA TYR A 40 -21.53 7.74 -1.80
C TYR A 40 -22.82 8.18 -1.11
N ILE A 41 -22.74 8.62 0.16
CA ILE A 41 -23.86 9.24 0.85
C ILE A 41 -24.18 10.57 0.16
N ASP A 42 -25.37 10.68 -0.43
CA ASP A 42 -25.83 11.84 -1.18
C ASP A 42 -27.18 12.39 -0.72
N SER A 43 -27.83 11.72 0.24
CA SER A 43 -29.18 12.07 0.74
C SER A 43 -29.33 11.88 2.24
N GLU A 44 -30.24 12.64 2.83
CA GLU A 44 -30.63 12.52 4.23
C GLU A 44 -31.28 11.16 4.53
N SER A 45 -32.02 10.59 3.57
CA SER A 45 -32.65 9.28 3.71
C SER A 45 -31.63 8.16 3.97
N GLN A 46 -30.48 8.18 3.31
CA GLN A 46 -29.41 7.20 3.55
C GLN A 46 -28.81 7.37 4.96
N ILE A 47 -28.70 8.61 5.44
CA ILE A 47 -28.26 8.90 6.82
C ILE A 47 -29.28 8.34 7.81
N ASP A 48 -30.59 8.53 7.58
CA ASP A 48 -31.64 8.00 8.46
C ASP A 48 -31.59 6.46 8.55
N GLU A 49 -31.39 5.76 7.43
CA GLU A 49 -31.26 4.30 7.42
C GLU A 49 -30.06 3.84 8.29
N ILE A 50 -28.91 4.49 8.16
CA ILE A 50 -27.71 4.16 8.95
C ILE A 50 -27.92 4.46 10.43
N VAL A 51 -28.50 5.59 10.75
CA VAL A 51 -28.82 6.01 12.13
C VAL A 51 -29.85 5.04 12.75
N ASP A 52 -30.85 4.62 11.99
CA ASP A 52 -31.87 3.67 12.42
C ASP A 52 -31.28 2.30 12.73
N ASP A 53 -30.26 1.88 11.99
CA ASP A 53 -29.55 0.65 12.27
C ASP A 53 -28.59 0.82 13.46
N ALA A 54 -27.80 1.89 13.48
CA ALA A 54 -26.85 2.16 14.54
C ALA A 54 -27.48 2.29 15.94
N LYS A 55 -28.71 2.80 16.04
CA LYS A 55 -29.41 2.93 17.33
C LYS A 55 -29.91 1.62 17.91
N ARG A 56 -29.99 0.52 17.11
CA ARG A 56 -30.46 -0.79 17.55
C ARG A 56 -29.41 -1.60 18.29
N GLY A 57 -28.13 -1.21 18.18
CA GLY A 57 -27.01 -1.92 18.76
C GLY A 57 -25.96 -1.00 19.39
N HIS A 58 -24.84 -1.59 19.81
CA HIS A 58 -23.68 -0.84 20.31
C HIS A 58 -22.75 -0.49 19.15
N HIS A 59 -23.20 0.40 18.26
CA HIS A 59 -22.52 0.74 17.02
C HIS A 59 -21.91 2.14 17.09
N VAL A 60 -20.89 2.40 16.26
CA VAL A 60 -20.17 3.67 16.15
C VAL A 60 -20.22 4.13 14.70
N ILE A 61 -20.36 5.43 14.47
CA ILE A 61 -20.28 6.02 13.13
C ILE A 61 -18.96 6.80 13.02
N CYS A 62 -18.12 6.44 12.06
CA CYS A 62 -16.94 7.21 11.65
C CYS A 62 -17.22 7.79 10.25
N HIS A 63 -17.12 9.10 10.07
CA HIS A 63 -17.46 9.69 8.77
C HIS A 63 -16.40 10.63 8.23
N THR A 64 -16.39 10.74 6.89
CA THR A 64 -15.59 11.68 6.11
C THR A 64 -16.47 12.53 5.18
N ILE A 65 -17.71 12.82 5.58
CA ILE A 65 -18.64 13.65 4.82
C ILE A 65 -18.14 15.10 4.84
N VAL A 66 -17.93 15.67 3.65
CA VAL A 66 -17.53 17.07 3.47
C VAL A 66 -18.69 17.96 3.07
N SER A 67 -19.79 17.42 2.52
CA SER A 67 -21.03 18.17 2.26
C SER A 67 -21.55 18.78 3.56
N GLU A 68 -21.62 20.10 3.62
CA GLU A 68 -21.98 20.84 4.83
C GLU A 68 -23.40 20.51 5.31
N SER A 69 -24.36 20.38 4.38
CA SER A 69 -25.74 20.02 4.70
C SER A 69 -25.87 18.62 5.28
N LEU A 70 -25.27 17.62 4.63
CA LEU A 70 -25.33 16.22 5.07
C LEU A 70 -24.57 16.02 6.38
N ARG A 71 -23.42 16.69 6.55
CA ARG A 71 -22.62 16.64 7.78
C ARG A 71 -23.40 17.22 8.96
N LYS A 72 -24.05 18.36 8.77
CA LYS A 72 -24.90 18.97 9.78
C LYS A 72 -26.09 18.08 10.15
N TYR A 73 -26.78 17.54 9.15
CA TYR A 73 -27.89 16.61 9.36
C TYR A 73 -27.46 15.37 10.15
N LEU A 74 -26.35 14.75 9.77
CA LEU A 74 -25.81 13.60 10.50
C LEU A 74 -25.51 13.95 11.97
N HIS A 75 -24.85 15.11 12.22
CA HIS A 75 -24.52 15.54 13.59
C HIS A 75 -25.78 15.75 14.45
N GLU A 76 -26.84 16.33 13.88
CA GLU A 76 -28.13 16.50 14.58
C GLU A 76 -28.74 15.14 14.95
N LYS A 77 -28.75 14.17 14.00
CA LYS A 77 -29.32 12.83 14.22
C LYS A 77 -28.53 12.01 15.24
N VAL A 78 -27.20 11.96 15.15
CA VAL A 78 -26.41 11.19 16.12
C VAL A 78 -26.48 11.80 17.53
N ALA A 79 -26.63 13.12 17.65
CA ALA A 79 -26.86 13.78 18.93
C ALA A 79 -28.23 13.46 19.52
N GLU A 80 -29.29 13.48 18.69
CA GLU A 80 -30.67 13.14 19.08
C GLU A 80 -30.74 11.71 19.66
N TYR A 81 -30.13 10.75 18.99
CA TYR A 81 -30.18 9.33 19.39
C TYR A 81 -29.01 8.88 20.27
N LYS A 82 -28.11 9.80 20.66
CA LYS A 82 -26.91 9.54 21.46
C LYS A 82 -26.01 8.43 20.89
N ILE A 83 -25.87 8.39 19.56
CA ILE A 83 -25.01 7.45 18.87
C ILE A 83 -23.57 7.98 18.91
N PRO A 84 -22.58 7.17 19.36
CA PRO A 84 -21.17 7.56 19.26
C PRO A 84 -20.78 7.80 17.80
N ALA A 85 -20.35 9.03 17.47
CA ALA A 85 -19.94 9.39 16.12
C ALA A 85 -18.66 10.23 16.12
N VAL A 86 -17.83 10.02 15.12
CA VAL A 86 -16.56 10.73 14.93
C VAL A 86 -16.53 11.35 13.54
N ASP A 87 -16.44 12.68 13.49
CA ASP A 87 -16.13 13.43 12.27
C ASP A 87 -14.61 13.43 12.07
N ILE A 88 -14.13 12.73 11.05
CA ILE A 88 -12.70 12.62 10.75
C ILE A 88 -12.20 13.83 9.97
N MET A 89 -13.03 14.37 9.06
CA MET A 89 -12.64 15.46 8.15
C MET A 89 -12.81 16.85 8.75
N GLY A 90 -13.87 17.09 9.51
CA GLY A 90 -14.20 18.41 10.01
C GLY A 90 -13.09 19.06 10.81
N PRO A 91 -12.62 18.45 11.92
CA PRO A 91 -11.56 19.04 12.74
C PRO A 91 -10.26 19.27 11.97
N VAL A 92 -9.94 18.41 10.99
CA VAL A 92 -8.76 18.58 10.13
C VAL A 92 -8.94 19.74 9.17
N LEU A 93 -10.13 19.89 8.56
CA LEU A 93 -10.47 21.04 7.69
C LEU A 93 -10.39 22.37 8.47
N ASP A 94 -10.92 22.37 9.68
CA ASP A 94 -10.90 23.57 10.55
C ASP A 94 -9.44 23.93 10.91
N ALA A 95 -8.63 22.95 11.31
CA ALA A 95 -7.22 23.18 11.63
C ALA A 95 -6.42 23.69 10.42
N VAL A 96 -6.60 23.09 9.24
CA VAL A 96 -5.97 23.55 7.98
C VAL A 96 -6.46 24.96 7.62
N GLY A 97 -7.74 25.27 7.86
CA GLY A 97 -8.32 26.59 7.61
C GLY A 97 -7.64 27.73 8.38
N THR A 98 -6.97 27.45 9.51
CA THR A 98 -6.23 28.47 10.28
C THR A 98 -4.92 28.92 9.60
N VAL A 99 -4.36 28.10 8.73
CA VAL A 99 -3.08 28.36 8.02
C VAL A 99 -3.23 28.51 6.52
N ALA A 100 -4.35 28.06 5.95
CA ALA A 100 -4.63 28.15 4.52
C ALA A 100 -5.03 29.58 4.13
N THR A 101 -4.58 30.02 2.93
CA THR A 101 -4.96 31.33 2.37
C THR A 101 -6.28 31.31 1.59
N THR A 102 -6.80 30.12 1.29
CA THR A 102 -8.04 29.89 0.53
C THR A 102 -9.05 29.09 1.34
N LYS A 103 -10.33 29.29 1.06
CA LYS A 103 -11.40 28.49 1.68
C LYS A 103 -11.44 27.06 1.13
N PRO A 104 -11.82 26.05 1.94
CA PRO A 104 -12.00 24.69 1.46
C PRO A 104 -13.14 24.64 0.43
N ARG A 105 -12.99 23.79 -0.58
CA ARG A 105 -13.99 23.64 -1.67
C ARG A 105 -15.25 22.91 -1.25
N MET A 106 -15.24 22.19 -0.13
CA MET A 106 -16.34 21.38 0.42
C MET A 106 -17.02 20.48 -0.63
N THR A 107 -16.19 19.87 -1.51
CA THR A 107 -16.66 19.02 -2.61
C THR A 107 -16.19 17.60 -2.38
N ALA A 108 -17.14 16.65 -2.35
CA ALA A 108 -16.85 15.23 -2.21
C ALA A 108 -15.97 14.69 -3.36
N GLY A 109 -15.13 13.70 -3.06
CA GLY A 109 -14.36 12.97 -4.06
C GLY A 109 -13.22 13.75 -4.72
N MET A 110 -12.79 14.88 -4.16
CA MET A 110 -11.71 15.71 -4.74
C MET A 110 -10.39 14.94 -4.91
N VAL A 111 -10.09 13.98 -4.03
CA VAL A 111 -8.90 13.13 -4.12
C VAL A 111 -8.99 12.14 -5.29
N HIS A 112 -10.20 11.81 -5.75
CA HIS A 112 -10.47 10.83 -6.79
C HIS A 112 -10.83 11.45 -8.15
N LYS A 113 -10.69 12.78 -8.30
CA LYS A 113 -10.87 13.37 -9.63
C LYS A 113 -9.81 12.82 -10.59
N LEU A 114 -10.25 12.54 -11.82
CA LEU A 114 -9.39 12.15 -12.96
C LEU A 114 -8.49 13.33 -13.35
N ASP A 115 -7.51 13.59 -12.52
CA ASP A 115 -6.49 14.62 -12.70
C ASP A 115 -5.15 13.99 -13.11
N GLN A 116 -4.13 14.81 -13.30
CA GLN A 116 -2.79 14.34 -13.64
C GLN A 116 -2.24 13.30 -12.65
N GLU A 117 -2.65 13.36 -11.38
CA GLU A 117 -2.20 12.45 -10.34
C GLU A 117 -2.80 11.04 -10.50
N TYR A 118 -4.06 10.96 -10.94
CA TYR A 118 -4.68 9.69 -11.31
C TYR A 118 -3.95 9.04 -12.50
N PHE A 119 -3.69 9.81 -13.57
CA PHE A 119 -3.00 9.27 -14.75
C PHE A 119 -1.58 8.82 -14.44
N LYS A 120 -0.82 9.55 -13.59
CA LYS A 120 0.49 9.11 -13.12
C LYS A 120 0.43 7.79 -12.35
N LYS A 121 -0.62 7.58 -11.54
CA LYS A 121 -0.81 6.33 -10.81
C LYS A 121 -1.11 5.16 -11.75
N VAL A 122 -2.01 5.35 -12.72
CA VAL A 122 -2.33 4.34 -13.74
C VAL A 122 -1.07 3.99 -14.54
N GLU A 123 -0.34 4.99 -15.02
CA GLU A 123 0.91 4.80 -15.77
C GLU A 123 1.95 4.00 -14.98
N ALA A 124 2.10 4.28 -13.67
CA ALA A 124 3.02 3.56 -12.83
C ALA A 124 2.59 2.10 -12.61
N ILE A 125 1.28 1.83 -12.49
CA ILE A 125 0.74 0.47 -12.35
C ILE A 125 0.95 -0.32 -13.66
N GLU A 126 0.61 0.26 -14.80
CA GLU A 126 0.84 -0.36 -16.11
C GLU A 126 2.33 -0.65 -16.32
N PHE A 127 3.19 0.28 -15.88
CA PHE A 127 4.64 0.10 -15.90
C PHE A 127 5.08 -1.10 -15.06
N ALA A 128 4.64 -1.19 -13.80
CA ALA A 128 5.02 -2.27 -12.90
C ALA A 128 4.57 -3.65 -13.44
N VAL A 129 3.38 -3.75 -14.01
CA VAL A 129 2.87 -4.98 -14.64
C VAL A 129 3.69 -5.36 -15.88
N LYS A 130 4.00 -4.38 -16.73
CA LYS A 130 4.72 -4.60 -17.99
C LYS A 130 6.18 -5.03 -17.79
N TYR A 131 6.81 -4.54 -16.73
CA TYR A 131 8.23 -4.73 -16.43
C TYR A 131 8.46 -5.60 -15.19
N ASP A 132 7.53 -6.54 -14.94
CA ASP A 132 7.60 -7.53 -13.87
C ASP A 132 8.49 -8.72 -14.26
N ASP A 133 9.19 -9.26 -13.28
CA ASP A 133 10.04 -10.46 -13.39
C ASP A 133 11.08 -10.43 -14.52
N GLY A 134 11.57 -9.25 -14.89
CA GLY A 134 12.60 -9.09 -15.91
C GLY A 134 12.17 -9.48 -17.33
N LYS A 135 10.87 -9.66 -17.59
CA LYS A 135 10.34 -10.04 -18.92
C LYS A 135 10.72 -9.06 -20.03
N ASN A 136 10.90 -7.81 -19.68
CA ASN A 136 11.29 -6.77 -20.62
C ASN A 136 12.30 -5.79 -19.99
N PRO A 137 13.61 -6.01 -20.16
CA PRO A 137 14.65 -5.16 -19.56
C PRO A 137 14.68 -3.72 -20.09
N SER A 138 14.08 -3.43 -21.27
CA SER A 138 14.04 -2.08 -21.85
C SER A 138 13.35 -1.04 -20.96
N GLY A 139 12.61 -1.49 -19.93
CA GLY A 139 12.00 -0.62 -18.95
C GLY A 139 12.93 -0.08 -17.88
N PHE A 140 14.10 -0.68 -17.67
CA PHE A 140 14.96 -0.33 -16.54
C PHE A 140 15.45 1.12 -16.58
N GLU A 141 15.76 1.63 -17.76
CA GLU A 141 16.17 3.04 -17.94
C GLU A 141 15.04 4.01 -17.55
N LYS A 142 13.79 3.66 -17.88
CA LYS A 142 12.58 4.46 -17.63
C LYS A 142 12.04 4.33 -16.22
N ALA A 143 12.52 3.32 -15.46
CA ALA A 143 12.11 3.11 -14.09
C ALA A 143 12.63 4.18 -13.15
N ASP A 144 11.84 4.55 -12.14
CA ASP A 144 12.32 5.32 -10.98
C ASP A 144 13.21 4.44 -10.10
N VAL A 145 12.87 3.13 -10.01
CA VAL A 145 13.62 2.12 -9.27
C VAL A 145 13.54 0.75 -9.95
N VAL A 146 14.64 0.00 -9.93
CA VAL A 146 14.72 -1.40 -10.34
C VAL A 146 15.03 -2.26 -9.11
N ILE A 147 14.11 -3.16 -8.77
CA ILE A 147 14.20 -4.02 -7.60
C ILE A 147 14.77 -5.37 -8.02
N ILE A 148 15.89 -5.77 -7.44
CA ILE A 148 16.55 -7.04 -7.74
C ILE A 148 16.61 -7.93 -6.48
N GLY A 149 16.63 -9.26 -6.68
CA GLY A 149 16.75 -10.21 -5.57
C GLY A 149 16.29 -11.60 -5.99
N VAL A 150 16.54 -12.59 -5.13
CA VAL A 150 16.12 -13.98 -5.39
C VAL A 150 14.59 -14.12 -5.43
N SER A 151 14.10 -15.25 -5.95
CA SER A 151 12.66 -15.53 -5.97
C SER A 151 12.07 -15.56 -4.54
N ARG A 152 10.86 -15.00 -4.38
CA ARG A 152 10.10 -14.92 -3.09
C ARG A 152 10.64 -13.91 -2.08
N THR A 153 11.34 -12.86 -2.51
CA THR A 153 11.70 -11.70 -1.67
C THR A 153 10.72 -10.54 -1.80
N SER A 154 9.47 -10.81 -2.15
CA SER A 154 8.38 -9.82 -2.28
C SER A 154 8.61 -8.72 -3.33
N LYS A 155 9.44 -8.94 -4.37
CA LYS A 155 9.70 -7.95 -5.42
C LYS A 155 8.44 -7.46 -6.12
N THR A 156 7.64 -8.38 -6.68
CA THR A 156 6.40 -8.03 -7.39
C THR A 156 5.38 -7.29 -6.50
N PRO A 157 5.04 -7.77 -5.29
CA PRO A 157 4.16 -7.00 -4.40
C PRO A 157 4.71 -5.62 -4.05
N LEU A 158 6.02 -5.49 -3.82
CA LEU A 158 6.67 -4.21 -3.55
C LEU A 158 6.60 -3.27 -4.77
N SER A 159 6.85 -3.78 -5.99
CA SER A 159 6.72 -2.99 -7.23
C SER A 159 5.30 -2.46 -7.42
N MET A 160 4.29 -3.29 -7.15
CA MET A 160 2.88 -2.89 -7.22
C MET A 160 2.53 -1.84 -6.16
N PHE A 161 3.02 -2.00 -4.93
CA PHE A 161 2.81 -1.01 -3.87
C PHE A 161 3.45 0.34 -4.21
N LEU A 162 4.68 0.34 -4.72
CA LEU A 162 5.37 1.55 -5.19
C LEU A 162 4.62 2.21 -6.36
N ALA A 163 4.09 1.41 -7.29
CA ALA A 163 3.28 1.91 -8.39
C ALA A 163 1.99 2.59 -7.90
N TYR A 164 1.35 2.05 -6.87
CA TYR A 164 0.23 2.73 -6.20
C TYR A 164 0.64 4.10 -5.61
N LYS A 165 1.90 4.25 -5.21
CA LYS A 165 2.53 5.52 -4.79
C LYS A 165 3.09 6.35 -5.95
N LYS A 166 2.72 6.01 -7.22
CA LYS A 166 3.10 6.72 -8.46
C LYS A 166 4.59 6.62 -8.79
N ILE A 167 5.25 5.56 -8.33
CA ILE A 167 6.66 5.27 -8.60
C ILE A 167 6.72 4.14 -9.63
N LYS A 168 7.38 4.40 -10.76
CA LYS A 168 7.61 3.39 -11.81
C LYS A 168 8.68 2.41 -11.33
N ALA A 169 8.24 1.25 -10.85
CA ALA A 169 9.11 0.19 -10.35
C ALA A 169 9.16 -0.97 -11.34
N ALA A 170 10.34 -1.35 -11.77
CA ALA A 170 10.61 -2.61 -12.46
C ALA A 170 11.24 -3.60 -11.48
N ASN A 171 11.15 -4.90 -11.75
CA ASN A 171 11.86 -5.87 -10.93
C ASN A 171 12.47 -7.00 -11.75
N LEU A 172 13.57 -7.56 -11.22
CA LEU A 172 14.33 -8.63 -11.84
C LEU A 172 14.68 -9.71 -10.81
N PRO A 173 14.26 -10.95 -11.02
CA PRO A 173 14.73 -12.07 -10.22
C PRO A 173 16.19 -12.40 -10.55
N LEU A 174 17.02 -12.59 -9.54
CA LEU A 174 18.40 -13.06 -9.68
C LEU A 174 18.42 -14.57 -9.54
N VAL A 175 18.78 -15.24 -10.64
CA VAL A 175 18.87 -16.70 -10.72
C VAL A 175 20.23 -17.06 -11.29
N PRO A 176 21.04 -17.91 -10.63
CA PRO A 176 22.42 -18.20 -11.06
C PRO A 176 22.55 -18.72 -12.50
N GLU A 177 21.55 -19.48 -12.98
CA GLU A 177 21.53 -20.10 -14.30
C GLU A 177 21.04 -19.16 -15.41
N VAL A 178 20.51 -17.98 -15.06
CA VAL A 178 19.93 -17.04 -16.02
C VAL A 178 20.88 -15.85 -16.21
N PRO A 179 21.34 -15.58 -17.42
CA PRO A 179 22.20 -14.43 -17.69
C PRO A 179 21.46 -13.12 -17.38
N LEU A 180 22.18 -12.19 -16.77
CA LEU A 180 21.63 -10.86 -16.48
C LEU A 180 21.53 -10.03 -17.75
N PRO A 181 20.46 -9.26 -17.94
CA PRO A 181 20.31 -8.38 -19.07
C PRO A 181 21.34 -7.24 -19.01
N GLU A 182 21.90 -6.88 -20.17
CA GLU A 182 22.90 -5.78 -20.26
C GLU A 182 22.34 -4.45 -19.77
N GLU A 183 21.06 -4.21 -19.95
CA GLU A 183 20.35 -3.00 -19.53
C GLU A 183 20.50 -2.73 -18.02
N LEU A 184 20.65 -3.78 -17.23
CA LEU A 184 20.86 -3.66 -15.78
C LEU A 184 22.18 -2.93 -15.45
N PHE A 185 23.20 -3.11 -16.27
CA PHE A 185 24.53 -2.50 -16.08
C PHE A 185 24.64 -1.11 -16.69
N LYS A 186 23.62 -0.68 -17.45
CA LYS A 186 23.59 0.66 -18.10
C LYS A 186 22.90 1.71 -17.24
N ILE A 187 22.13 1.29 -16.25
CA ILE A 187 21.41 2.20 -15.35
C ILE A 187 22.28 2.60 -14.14
N PRO A 188 22.09 3.81 -13.59
CA PRO A 188 22.81 4.25 -12.40
C PRO A 188 22.54 3.36 -11.18
N ALA A 189 23.59 3.02 -10.43
CA ALA A 189 23.50 2.18 -9.22
C ALA A 189 22.44 2.67 -8.20
N LYS A 190 22.24 3.99 -8.11
CA LYS A 190 21.25 4.62 -7.22
C LYS A 190 19.79 4.30 -7.59
N LYS A 191 19.50 3.86 -8.82
CA LYS A 191 18.18 3.38 -9.24
C LYS A 191 17.96 1.90 -8.91
N ILE A 192 18.97 1.18 -8.47
CA ILE A 192 18.88 -0.26 -8.19
C ILE A 192 18.78 -0.49 -6.68
N VAL A 193 17.82 -1.29 -6.28
CA VAL A 193 17.64 -1.73 -4.89
C VAL A 193 17.64 -3.25 -4.83
N GLY A 194 18.62 -3.82 -4.13
CA GLY A 194 18.72 -5.24 -3.87
C GLY A 194 17.92 -5.64 -2.64
N LEU A 195 17.17 -6.73 -2.72
CA LEU A 195 16.48 -7.33 -1.59
C LEU A 195 17.16 -8.61 -1.16
N ILE A 196 17.47 -8.73 0.12
CA ILE A 196 17.95 -9.95 0.75
C ILE A 196 17.01 -10.37 1.88
N ILE A 197 17.03 -11.66 2.20
CA ILE A 197 16.18 -12.26 3.23
C ILE A 197 16.96 -13.34 3.96
N ASP A 198 16.58 -13.62 5.19
CA ASP A 198 17.10 -14.76 5.96
C ASP A 198 16.82 -16.08 5.23
N PRO A 199 17.84 -16.99 5.11
CA PRO A 199 17.69 -18.24 4.38
C PRO A 199 16.58 -19.15 4.92
N PHE A 200 16.42 -19.23 6.25
CA PHE A 200 15.40 -20.09 6.87
C PHE A 200 14.00 -19.55 6.64
N LYS A 201 13.83 -18.23 6.68
CA LYS A 201 12.55 -17.59 6.32
C LYS A 201 12.21 -17.84 4.85
N LEU A 202 13.18 -17.71 3.96
CA LEU A 202 12.96 -17.97 2.55
C LEU A 202 12.59 -19.44 2.30
N ASN A 203 13.23 -20.36 3.01
CA ASN A 203 12.88 -21.79 2.97
C ASN A 203 11.42 -22.02 3.33
N ASN A 204 10.95 -21.44 4.47
CA ASN A 204 9.56 -21.57 4.90
C ASN A 204 8.58 -21.02 3.85
N ILE A 205 8.85 -19.81 3.30
CA ILE A 205 8.01 -19.18 2.27
C ILE A 205 7.93 -20.04 1.01
N ARG A 206 9.05 -20.61 0.57
CA ARG A 206 9.11 -21.48 -0.61
C ARG A 206 8.38 -22.80 -0.38
N SER A 207 8.56 -23.41 0.79
CA SER A 207 7.87 -24.65 1.17
C SER A 207 6.35 -24.45 1.23
N GLU A 208 5.88 -23.37 1.83
CA GLU A 208 4.45 -23.04 1.83
C GLU A 208 3.91 -22.83 0.41
N ARG A 209 4.71 -22.21 -0.47
CA ARG A 209 4.31 -22.02 -1.87
C ARG A 209 4.20 -23.34 -2.63
N LEU A 210 5.14 -24.26 -2.43
CA LEU A 210 5.10 -25.60 -3.05
C LEU A 210 3.85 -26.36 -2.61
N ARG A 211 3.54 -26.36 -1.30
CA ARG A 211 2.30 -26.94 -0.77
C ARG A 211 1.06 -26.35 -1.41
N ALA A 212 0.99 -25.02 -1.51
CA ALA A 212 -0.16 -24.33 -2.08
C ALA A 212 -0.43 -24.64 -3.56
N ILE A 213 0.58 -25.11 -4.31
CA ILE A 213 0.45 -25.48 -5.73
C ILE A 213 0.51 -27.00 -5.97
N GLY A 214 0.56 -27.80 -4.88
CA GLY A 214 0.57 -29.27 -4.98
C GLY A 214 1.88 -29.89 -5.51
N LEU A 215 3.02 -29.19 -5.35
CA LEU A 215 4.35 -29.63 -5.81
C LEU A 215 5.29 -29.92 -4.62
N GLU A 216 4.82 -30.67 -3.64
CA GLU A 216 5.59 -30.98 -2.41
C GLU A 216 6.91 -31.73 -2.68
N ASP A 217 7.00 -32.46 -3.78
CA ASP A 217 8.19 -33.28 -4.15
C ASP A 217 9.32 -32.49 -4.83
N GLU A 218 9.15 -31.21 -5.16
CA GLU A 218 10.23 -30.36 -5.69
C GLU A 218 11.16 -29.85 -4.57
N ALA A 219 11.78 -30.77 -3.84
CA ALA A 219 12.64 -30.51 -2.69
C ALA A 219 13.81 -29.53 -2.99
N ASN A 220 14.28 -29.47 -4.23
CA ASN A 220 15.46 -28.69 -4.59
C ASN A 220 15.19 -27.18 -4.55
N TYR A 221 13.99 -26.69 -4.93
CA TYR A 221 13.63 -25.27 -4.93
C TYR A 221 13.61 -24.66 -3.52
N ALA A 222 13.24 -25.45 -2.53
CA ALA A 222 13.15 -25.04 -1.13
C ALA A 222 14.33 -25.58 -0.29
N SER A 223 15.36 -26.21 -0.88
CA SER A 223 16.50 -26.67 -0.09
C SER A 223 17.33 -25.50 0.45
N ILE A 224 17.85 -25.63 1.65
CA ILE A 224 18.68 -24.59 2.30
C ILE A 224 19.95 -24.34 1.50
N GLU A 225 20.57 -25.38 0.98
CA GLU A 225 21.80 -25.30 0.19
C GLU A 225 21.59 -24.50 -1.08
N ARG A 226 20.47 -24.74 -1.79
CA ARG A 226 20.08 -24.01 -2.99
C ARG A 226 19.81 -22.56 -2.66
N ILE A 227 19.08 -22.29 -1.61
CA ILE A 227 18.75 -20.94 -1.14
C ILE A 227 20.02 -20.16 -0.79
N GLN A 228 20.96 -20.77 -0.08
CA GLN A 228 22.23 -20.13 0.26
C GLN A 228 23.05 -19.80 -0.98
N ALA A 229 23.15 -20.73 -1.94
CA ALA A 229 23.84 -20.49 -3.20
C ALA A 229 23.23 -19.33 -4.00
N GLU A 230 21.91 -19.26 -4.11
CA GLU A 230 21.21 -18.15 -4.76
C GLU A 230 21.42 -16.81 -4.04
N LEU A 231 21.37 -16.78 -2.71
CA LEU A 231 21.58 -15.57 -1.94
C LEU A 231 23.03 -15.06 -2.06
N GLU A 232 24.02 -15.95 -2.04
CA GLU A 232 25.43 -15.55 -2.24
C GLU A 232 25.65 -15.02 -3.66
N TYR A 233 25.07 -15.67 -4.68
CA TYR A 233 25.08 -15.14 -6.05
C TYR A 233 24.46 -13.75 -6.11
N ALA A 234 23.26 -13.57 -5.54
CA ALA A 234 22.57 -12.28 -5.54
C ALA A 234 23.39 -11.19 -4.83
N LYS A 235 23.98 -11.48 -3.67
CA LYS A 235 24.86 -10.56 -2.96
C LYS A 235 26.10 -10.18 -3.78
N ALA A 236 26.69 -11.15 -4.53
CA ALA A 236 27.82 -10.86 -5.41
C ALA A 236 27.43 -9.89 -6.54
N ILE A 237 26.26 -10.09 -7.16
CA ILE A 237 25.73 -9.17 -8.18
C ILE A 237 25.45 -7.77 -7.59
N MET A 238 24.80 -7.70 -6.44
CA MET A 238 24.50 -6.44 -5.75
C MET A 238 25.77 -5.65 -5.42
N ARG A 239 26.83 -6.33 -4.95
CA ARG A 239 28.16 -5.74 -4.75
C ARG A 239 28.75 -5.21 -6.04
N ARG A 240 28.70 -5.98 -7.14
CA ARG A 240 29.21 -5.59 -8.46
C ARG A 240 28.47 -4.36 -9.01
N LEU A 241 27.16 -4.24 -8.75
CA LEU A 241 26.32 -3.10 -9.15
C LEU A 241 26.45 -1.90 -8.22
N HIS A 242 27.14 -2.04 -7.09
CA HIS A 242 27.25 -1.00 -6.04
C HIS A 242 25.88 -0.42 -5.61
N CYS A 243 24.82 -1.24 -5.65
CA CYS A 243 23.48 -0.81 -5.34
C CYS A 243 23.17 -0.85 -3.83
N GLN A 244 22.12 -0.15 -3.41
CA GLN A 244 21.60 -0.24 -2.04
C GLN A 244 20.97 -1.62 -1.80
N VAL A 245 21.22 -2.19 -0.62
CA VAL A 245 20.69 -3.51 -0.23
C VAL A 245 19.81 -3.36 1.00
N LEU A 246 18.60 -3.90 0.92
CA LEU A 246 17.64 -3.92 2.01
C LEU A 246 17.37 -5.36 2.47
N ASP A 247 17.51 -5.60 3.76
CA ASP A 247 17.09 -6.84 4.39
C ASP A 247 15.58 -6.78 4.69
N VAL A 248 14.82 -7.68 4.05
CA VAL A 248 13.36 -7.74 4.17
C VAL A 248 12.89 -8.86 5.11
N SER A 249 13.81 -9.51 5.84
CA SER A 249 13.51 -10.67 6.69
C SER A 249 12.38 -10.42 7.70
N ASN A 250 12.29 -9.21 8.23
CA ASN A 250 11.34 -8.82 9.30
C ASN A 250 10.57 -7.54 8.93
N LYS A 251 10.43 -7.24 7.65
CA LYS A 251 9.74 -6.02 7.21
C LYS A 251 8.50 -6.36 6.41
N SER A 252 7.45 -5.58 6.63
CA SER A 252 6.28 -5.57 5.76
C SER A 252 6.63 -4.96 4.38
N ILE A 253 5.72 -5.14 3.42
CA ILE A 253 5.85 -4.52 2.09
C ILE A 253 5.84 -2.99 2.23
N GLU A 254 5.00 -2.46 3.10
CA GLU A 254 4.84 -1.03 3.37
C GLU A 254 6.10 -0.42 3.99
N GLU A 255 6.70 -1.10 4.96
CA GLU A 255 7.96 -0.67 5.57
C GLU A 255 9.10 -0.66 4.55
N THR A 256 9.20 -1.72 3.76
CA THR A 256 10.19 -1.82 2.69
C THR A 256 9.99 -0.73 1.64
N ALA A 257 8.74 -0.48 1.23
CA ALA A 257 8.40 0.58 0.30
C ALA A 257 8.74 1.97 0.84
N SER A 258 8.52 2.22 2.14
CA SER A 258 8.91 3.47 2.79
C SER A 258 10.41 3.71 2.70
N LEU A 259 11.24 2.69 2.94
CA LEU A 259 12.69 2.79 2.80
C LEU A 259 13.11 3.04 1.35
N VAL A 260 12.49 2.37 0.38
CA VAL A 260 12.75 2.60 -1.05
C VAL A 260 12.41 4.03 -1.44
N MET A 261 11.25 4.55 -1.01
CA MET A 261 10.85 5.93 -1.28
C MET A 261 11.85 6.94 -0.72
N GLN A 262 12.31 6.76 0.54
CA GLN A 262 13.34 7.60 1.14
C GLN A 262 14.65 7.59 0.34
N LEU A 263 15.06 6.44 -0.20
CA LEU A 263 16.24 6.34 -1.07
C LEU A 263 16.05 7.13 -2.38
N ILE A 264 14.89 7.03 -3.01
CA ILE A 264 14.53 7.77 -4.22
C ILE A 264 14.58 9.28 -3.96
N ASP A 265 13.94 9.74 -2.88
CA ASP A 265 13.87 11.16 -2.53
C ASP A 265 15.27 11.73 -2.21
N LYS A 266 16.09 10.97 -1.47
CA LYS A 266 17.48 11.35 -1.21
C LYS A 266 18.29 11.48 -2.50
N ASN A 267 18.11 10.55 -3.43
CA ASN A 267 18.81 10.58 -4.71
C ASN A 267 18.38 11.78 -5.57
N ARG A 268 17.09 12.10 -5.62
CA ARG A 268 16.55 13.29 -6.32
C ARG A 268 17.07 14.60 -5.72
N ALA A 269 17.16 14.68 -4.39
CA ALA A 269 17.71 15.86 -3.71
C ALA A 269 19.20 16.11 -3.98
N LEU A 270 19.96 15.05 -4.31
CA LEU A 270 21.38 15.16 -4.71
C LEU A 270 21.58 15.57 -6.17
N GLU A 271 20.58 15.33 -7.04
CA GLU A 271 20.61 15.74 -8.47
C GLU A 271 20.17 17.18 -8.70
N GLY A 272 19.38 17.75 -7.79
CA GLY A 272 18.90 19.13 -7.86
C GLY A 272 19.88 20.17 -7.30
N LYS A 273 21.07 19.72 -6.89
CA LYS A 273 22.19 20.58 -6.48
C LYS A 273 23.30 20.55 -7.53
#